data_6f5ab1105f4bbb9939244790ca155f13
#
_entry.id   6f5ab1105f4bbb9939244790ca155f13
#
_cell.length_a   1.000
_cell.length_b   1.000
_cell.length_c   1.000
_cell.angle_alpha   90.00
_cell.angle_beta   90.00
_cell.angle_gamma   90.00
#
_symmetry.space_group_name_H-M   'P 1'
#
loop_
_entity.id
_entity.type
_entity.pdbx_description
1 polymer ?
#
loop_
_entity_poly.entity_id
_entity_poly.type
_entity_poly.pdbx_seq_one_letter_code
_entity_poly.pdbx_strand_id
1 'polypeptide(L)'
;MRAFFSAMLFISILLSSDYTVENSKVTYYGDHYLHKWEGSTSDIKGDVQYDESKKQYNCSVVIPISTFSSGNDSRDSNMLIYCKAFDFPNIIFESTSLTVNENSLNVQGTVEFAGKKKKINSIAQLTDFQDNQFSVEGEFGIL
;
A
#
# COMPACT_ATOMS: atom_id res chain seq x y z
N MET A 1 -6.46 -17.92 -5.59
CA MET A 1 -5.43 -17.29 -4.74
C MET A 1 -5.97 -15.93 -4.26
N ARG A 2 -6.14 -15.77 -2.99
CA ARG A 2 -6.52 -14.46 -2.41
C ARG A 2 -5.23 -13.79 -1.91
N ALA A 3 -4.86 -12.68 -2.50
CA ALA A 3 -3.76 -11.86 -1.99
C ALA A 3 -4.34 -10.78 -1.08
N PHE A 4 -3.95 -10.80 0.18
CA PHE A 4 -4.18 -9.72 1.14
C PHE A 4 -2.89 -8.93 1.26
N PHE A 5 -2.96 -7.61 1.11
CA PHE A 5 -1.84 -6.73 1.37
C PHE A 5 -2.08 -6.04 2.71
N SER A 6 -1.20 -6.29 3.66
CA SER A 6 -1.09 -5.51 4.89
C SER A 6 -0.02 -4.45 4.67
N ALA A 7 -0.39 -3.20 4.75
CA ALA A 7 0.51 -2.08 4.58
C ALA A 7 0.63 -1.33 5.90
N MET A 8 1.83 -1.29 6.45
CA MET A 8 2.18 -0.43 7.56
C MET A 8 2.97 0.76 7.00
N LEU A 9 2.36 1.93 7.02
CA LEU A 9 2.93 3.17 6.51
C LEU A 9 3.31 4.07 7.69
N PHE A 10 4.58 4.44 7.78
CA PHE A 10 5.02 5.55 8.63
C PHE A 10 5.12 6.81 7.77
N ILE A 11 4.49 7.87 8.21
CA ILE A 11 4.46 9.15 7.49
C ILE A 11 5.09 10.22 8.37
N SER A 12 6.16 10.85 7.90
CA SER A 12 6.78 11.99 8.58
C SER A 12 6.42 13.31 7.90
N ILE A 13 6.11 14.33 8.71
CA ILE A 13 5.78 15.68 8.25
C ILE A 13 7.01 16.58 8.34
N LEU A 14 7.37 17.23 7.25
CA LEU A 14 8.05 18.50 7.25
C LEU A 14 6.99 19.62 7.13
N LEU A 15 7.21 20.76 7.74
CA LEU A 15 6.36 21.95 7.92
C LEU A 15 5.61 22.53 6.68
N SER A 16 5.49 21.76 5.60
CA SER A 16 4.54 21.95 4.53
C SER A 16 3.40 20.97 4.72
N SER A 17 2.24 21.24 4.20
CA SER A 17 1.05 20.37 4.23
C SER A 17 1.23 19.00 3.55
N ASP A 18 2.45 18.58 3.28
CA ASP A 18 2.80 17.38 2.52
C ASP A 18 3.54 16.38 3.41
N TYR A 19 3.27 15.09 3.20
CA TYR A 19 3.83 13.99 3.95
C TYR A 19 4.55 13.05 3.00
N THR A 20 5.66 12.45 3.45
CA THR A 20 6.33 11.37 2.73
C THR A 20 6.10 10.03 3.43
N VAL A 21 6.01 8.97 2.65
CA VAL A 21 5.91 7.60 3.16
C VAL A 21 7.29 7.11 3.53
N GLU A 22 7.51 6.79 4.80
CA GLU A 22 8.77 6.28 5.32
C GLU A 22 8.53 5.06 6.23
N ASN A 23 9.57 4.24 6.41
CA ASN A 23 9.56 3.08 7.32
C ASN A 23 8.34 2.16 7.13
N SER A 24 7.93 1.98 5.89
CA SER A 24 6.74 1.24 5.53
C SER A 24 7.05 -0.19 5.16
N LYS A 25 6.07 -1.06 5.33
CA LYS A 25 6.13 -2.46 4.93
C LYS A 25 4.81 -2.88 4.33
N VAL A 26 4.87 -3.57 3.20
CA VAL A 26 3.71 -4.23 2.60
C VAL A 26 3.94 -5.73 2.58
N THR A 27 2.93 -6.48 3.01
CA THR A 27 2.97 -7.94 3.02
C THR A 27 1.78 -8.47 2.21
N TYR A 28 2.03 -9.42 1.33
CA TYR A 28 0.98 -10.22 0.73
C TYR A 28 0.92 -11.61 1.34
N TYR A 29 -0.26 -12.18 1.37
CA TYR A 29 -0.48 -13.54 1.85
C TYR A 29 -0.97 -14.41 0.70
N GLY A 30 -0.30 -15.52 0.50
CA GLY A 30 -0.72 -16.58 -0.43
C GLY A 30 -1.31 -17.75 0.34
N ASP A 31 -2.44 -18.24 -0.15
CA ASP A 31 -3.11 -19.41 0.41
C ASP A 31 -3.31 -20.45 -0.70
N HIS A 32 -2.74 -21.62 -0.50
CA HIS A 32 -2.95 -22.80 -1.32
C HIS A 32 -3.36 -23.95 -0.42
N TYR A 33 -4.12 -24.88 -0.90
CA TYR A 33 -4.70 -26.00 -0.16
C TYR A 33 -3.74 -26.68 0.84
N LEU A 34 -2.45 -26.76 0.52
CA LEU A 34 -1.45 -27.42 1.35
C LEU A 34 -0.51 -26.46 2.10
N HIS A 35 -0.41 -25.20 1.66
CA HIS A 35 0.61 -24.29 2.18
C HIS A 35 0.09 -22.84 2.19
N LYS A 36 0.42 -22.18 3.27
CA LYS A 36 0.30 -20.72 3.38
C LYS A 36 1.69 -20.12 3.33
N TRP A 37 1.83 -18.99 2.70
CA TRP A 37 3.08 -18.22 2.67
C TRP A 37 2.79 -16.75 2.65
N GLU A 38 3.80 -15.99 2.99
CA GLU A 38 3.79 -14.53 2.88
C GLU A 38 5.02 -14.05 2.13
N GLY A 39 4.93 -12.89 1.54
CA GLY A 39 6.06 -12.16 1.00
C GLY A 39 5.90 -10.69 1.28
N SER A 40 7.00 -10.00 1.53
CA SER A 40 6.97 -8.61 1.92
C SER A 40 8.04 -7.77 1.23
N THR A 41 7.79 -6.47 1.19
CA THR A 41 8.76 -5.46 0.76
C THR A 41 8.67 -4.24 1.66
N SER A 42 9.79 -3.55 1.80
CA SER A 42 9.87 -2.20 2.38
C SER A 42 10.27 -1.14 1.34
N ASP A 43 10.43 -1.53 0.08
CA ASP A 43 10.68 -0.59 -1.02
C ASP A 43 9.37 0.01 -1.50
N ILE A 44 8.91 1.01 -0.77
CA ILE A 44 7.65 1.70 -0.99
C ILE A 44 7.95 3.18 -1.15
N LYS A 45 7.46 3.76 -2.22
CA LYS A 45 7.56 5.21 -2.47
C LYS A 45 6.17 5.80 -2.48
N GLY A 46 6.00 6.91 -1.79
CA GLY A 46 4.71 7.56 -1.75
C GLY A 46 4.77 8.92 -1.07
N ASP A 47 3.75 9.68 -1.37
CA ASP A 47 3.53 11.00 -0.79
C ASP A 47 2.05 11.22 -0.53
N VAL A 48 1.78 12.10 0.41
CA VAL A 48 0.44 12.59 0.73
C VAL A 48 0.48 14.10 0.64
N GLN A 49 -0.35 14.68 -0.19
CA GLN A 49 -0.43 16.12 -0.42
C GLN A 49 -1.79 16.66 0.01
N TYR A 50 -1.80 17.82 0.65
CA TYR A 50 -3.03 18.50 0.99
C TYR A 50 -3.47 19.43 -0.16
N ASP A 51 -4.65 19.17 -0.71
CA ASP A 51 -5.29 20.01 -1.72
C ASP A 51 -6.17 21.06 -1.01
N GLU A 52 -5.67 22.29 -0.91
CA GLU A 52 -6.39 23.40 -0.27
C GLU A 52 -7.70 23.74 -0.96
N SER A 53 -7.76 23.57 -2.27
CA SER A 53 -8.96 23.90 -3.07
C SER A 53 -10.11 22.95 -2.78
N LYS A 54 -9.81 21.69 -2.52
CA LYS A 54 -10.77 20.63 -2.20
C LYS A 54 -10.86 20.33 -0.71
N LYS A 55 -9.97 20.91 0.09
CA LYS A 55 -9.83 20.66 1.54
C LYS A 55 -9.72 19.16 1.86
N GLN A 56 -8.91 18.45 1.07
CA GLN A 56 -8.71 17.02 1.24
C GLN A 56 -7.26 16.62 0.99
N TYR A 57 -6.87 15.49 1.55
CA TYR A 57 -5.58 14.86 1.27
C TYR A 57 -5.68 13.95 0.05
N ASN A 58 -4.64 13.95 -0.77
CA ASN A 58 -4.42 13.01 -1.87
C ASN A 58 -3.18 12.19 -1.55
N CYS A 59 -3.25 10.89 -1.78
CA CYS A 59 -2.14 9.97 -1.55
C CYS A 59 -1.81 9.23 -2.84
N SER A 60 -0.53 9.12 -3.13
CA SER A 60 0.00 8.27 -4.20
C SER A 60 1.06 7.35 -3.63
N VAL A 61 0.98 6.06 -3.95
CA VAL A 61 1.94 5.05 -3.50
C VAL A 61 2.33 4.17 -4.67
N VAL A 62 3.63 3.92 -4.82
CA VAL A 62 4.21 3.03 -5.83
C VAL A 62 5.05 1.97 -5.15
N ILE A 63 4.80 0.71 -5.47
CA ILE A 63 5.49 -0.44 -4.90
C ILE A 63 6.02 -1.30 -6.05
N PRO A 64 7.35 -1.43 -6.23
CA PRO A 64 7.91 -2.30 -7.25
C PRO A 64 7.65 -3.77 -6.92
N ILE A 65 7.04 -4.53 -7.83
CA ILE A 65 6.71 -5.94 -7.60
C ILE A 65 7.96 -6.80 -7.40
N SER A 66 9.04 -6.45 -8.07
CA SER A 66 10.30 -7.19 -8.00
C SER A 66 11.02 -7.13 -6.65
N THR A 67 10.58 -6.27 -5.74
CA THR A 67 11.20 -6.10 -4.42
C THR A 67 10.58 -6.97 -3.34
N PHE A 68 9.46 -7.63 -3.64
CA PHE A 68 8.87 -8.57 -2.69
C PHE A 68 9.72 -9.84 -2.55
N SER A 69 9.90 -10.28 -1.32
CA SER A 69 10.56 -11.53 -1.00
C SER A 69 9.71 -12.38 -0.05
N SER A 70 9.56 -13.63 -0.41
CA SER A 70 8.93 -14.66 0.43
C SER A 70 9.94 -15.61 1.09
N GLY A 71 11.25 -15.35 0.89
CA GLY A 71 12.33 -16.24 1.32
C GLY A 71 12.48 -17.49 0.45
N ASN A 72 11.83 -17.55 -0.70
CA ASN A 72 11.95 -18.65 -1.66
C ASN A 72 12.04 -18.11 -3.10
N ASP A 73 13.22 -18.19 -3.69
CA ASP A 73 13.54 -17.61 -5.00
C ASP A 73 12.65 -18.15 -6.12
N SER A 74 12.31 -19.44 -6.08
CA SER A 74 11.43 -20.03 -7.09
C SER A 74 10.01 -19.49 -7.00
N ARG A 75 9.51 -19.28 -5.79
CA ARG A 75 8.20 -18.66 -5.55
C ARG A 75 8.19 -17.22 -6.00
N ASP A 76 9.22 -16.46 -5.64
CA ASP A 76 9.36 -15.06 -5.98
C ASP A 76 9.46 -14.88 -7.50
N SER A 77 10.23 -15.72 -8.19
CA SER A 77 10.30 -15.73 -9.66
C SER A 77 8.95 -16.06 -10.31
N ASN A 78 8.22 -17.04 -9.80
CA ASN A 78 6.90 -17.36 -10.28
C ASN A 78 5.89 -16.22 -10.05
N MET A 79 5.98 -15.54 -8.90
CA MET A 79 5.16 -14.38 -8.61
C MET A 79 5.32 -13.30 -9.68
N LEU A 80 6.54 -12.98 -10.10
CA LEU A 80 6.80 -11.98 -11.15
C LEU A 80 6.07 -12.32 -12.46
N ILE A 81 6.04 -13.61 -12.82
CA ILE A 81 5.34 -14.09 -14.03
C ILE A 81 3.83 -13.95 -13.87
N TYR A 82 3.26 -14.46 -12.76
CA TYR A 82 1.82 -14.41 -12.52
C TYR A 82 1.29 -12.96 -12.36
N CYS A 83 2.08 -12.09 -11.77
CA CYS A 83 1.74 -10.67 -11.61
C CYS A 83 2.03 -9.84 -12.87
N LYS A 84 2.53 -10.48 -13.95
CA LYS A 84 2.93 -9.78 -15.18
C LYS A 84 3.90 -8.62 -14.93
N ALA A 85 4.84 -8.81 -14.00
CA ALA A 85 5.72 -7.74 -13.53
C ALA A 85 6.67 -7.22 -14.62
N PHE A 86 6.89 -7.98 -15.69
CA PHE A 86 7.68 -7.54 -16.85
C PHE A 86 6.97 -6.48 -17.69
N ASP A 87 5.63 -6.54 -17.75
CA ASP A 87 4.80 -5.56 -18.47
C ASP A 87 4.29 -4.46 -17.52
N PHE A 88 4.01 -4.82 -16.27
CA PHE A 88 3.44 -3.95 -15.23
C PHE A 88 4.27 -4.07 -13.95
N PRO A 89 5.43 -3.39 -13.88
CA PRO A 89 6.42 -3.62 -12.83
C PRO A 89 6.02 -3.13 -11.44
N ASN A 90 4.99 -2.29 -11.35
CA ASN A 90 4.61 -1.65 -10.12
C ASN A 90 3.15 -1.94 -9.72
N ILE A 91 2.91 -1.98 -8.42
CA ILE A 91 1.59 -1.75 -7.84
C ILE A 91 1.49 -0.24 -7.60
N ILE A 92 0.42 0.37 -8.08
CA ILE A 92 0.21 1.81 -7.96
C ILE A 92 -1.12 2.02 -7.25
N PHE A 93 -1.10 2.80 -6.16
CA PHE A 93 -2.29 3.26 -5.48
C PHE A 93 -2.43 4.77 -5.63
N GLU A 94 -3.62 5.22 -5.97
CA GLU A 94 -4.00 6.63 -5.99
C GLU A 94 -5.31 6.81 -5.21
N SER A 95 -5.30 7.66 -4.21
CA SER A 95 -6.50 7.97 -3.45
C SER A 95 -7.44 8.88 -4.25
N THR A 96 -8.73 8.67 -4.05
CA THR A 96 -9.78 9.59 -4.49
C THR A 96 -10.39 10.36 -3.31
N SER A 97 -10.31 9.78 -2.11
CA SER A 97 -10.74 10.42 -0.87
C SER A 97 -10.02 9.80 0.31
N LEU A 98 -9.53 10.65 1.21
CA LEU A 98 -8.97 10.28 2.50
C LEU A 98 -9.71 11.08 3.57
N THR A 99 -10.40 10.40 4.48
CA THR A 99 -11.16 11.04 5.56
C THR A 99 -10.76 10.48 6.89
N VAL A 100 -10.23 11.34 7.75
CA VAL A 100 -9.86 11.00 9.13
C VAL A 100 -11.11 11.04 10.01
N ASN A 101 -11.31 10.00 10.80
CA ASN A 101 -12.36 9.90 11.78
C ASN A 101 -11.79 9.31 13.07
N GLU A 102 -11.51 10.17 14.06
CA GLU A 102 -10.81 9.81 15.31
C GLU A 102 -9.46 9.10 15.02
N ASN A 103 -9.37 7.82 15.33
CA ASN A 103 -8.19 6.98 15.12
C ASN A 103 -8.28 6.10 13.88
N SER A 104 -9.19 6.41 12.96
CA SER A 104 -9.36 5.67 11.72
C SER A 104 -9.24 6.59 10.50
N LEU A 105 -8.80 6.00 9.40
CA LEU A 105 -8.70 6.64 8.10
C LEU A 105 -9.58 5.87 7.11
N ASN A 106 -10.63 6.52 6.61
CA ASN A 106 -11.37 5.98 5.48
C ASN A 106 -10.58 6.26 4.19
N VAL A 107 -10.17 5.19 3.53
CA VAL A 107 -9.35 5.23 2.32
C VAL A 107 -10.21 4.80 1.14
N GLN A 108 -10.41 5.72 0.20
CA GLN A 108 -11.00 5.41 -1.10
C GLN A 108 -9.98 5.72 -2.19
N GLY A 109 -9.85 4.83 -3.15
CA GLY A 109 -8.89 5.02 -4.21
C GLY A 109 -8.95 3.94 -5.26
N THR A 110 -7.94 3.93 -6.10
CA THR A 110 -7.77 2.95 -7.16
C THR A 110 -6.40 2.30 -7.02
N VAL A 111 -6.36 0.98 -7.05
CA VAL A 111 -5.12 0.21 -7.18
C VAL A 111 -5.00 -0.29 -8.61
N GLU A 112 -3.85 -0.05 -9.21
CA GLU A 112 -3.43 -0.68 -10.45
C GLU A 112 -2.45 -1.82 -10.13
N PHE A 113 -2.79 -3.01 -10.61
CA PHE A 113 -2.00 -4.21 -10.40
C PHE A 113 -2.16 -5.17 -11.58
N ALA A 114 -1.04 -5.69 -12.10
CA ALA A 114 -1.02 -6.63 -13.23
C ALA A 114 -1.83 -6.14 -14.46
N GLY A 115 -1.81 -4.84 -14.73
CA GLY A 115 -2.53 -4.20 -15.83
C GLY A 115 -4.04 -4.02 -15.60
N LYS A 116 -4.51 -4.24 -14.38
CA LYS A 116 -5.93 -4.05 -14.01
C LYS A 116 -6.06 -2.97 -12.96
N LYS A 117 -7.13 -2.18 -13.05
CA LYS A 117 -7.49 -1.16 -12.06
C LYS A 117 -8.69 -1.64 -11.23
N LYS A 118 -8.57 -1.52 -9.92
CA LYS A 118 -9.64 -1.86 -8.98
C LYS A 118 -9.87 -0.72 -8.00
N LYS A 119 -11.13 -0.35 -7.81
CA LYS A 119 -11.52 0.59 -6.75
C LYS A 119 -11.40 -0.07 -5.40
N ILE A 120 -10.82 0.64 -4.45
CA ILE A 120 -10.68 0.23 -3.06
C ILE A 120 -11.47 1.18 -2.19
N ASN A 121 -12.14 0.60 -1.20
CA ASN A 121 -12.73 1.29 -0.07
C ASN A 121 -12.38 0.47 1.17
N SER A 122 -11.52 1.03 2.01
CA SER A 122 -10.98 0.35 3.20
C SER A 122 -10.90 1.32 4.36
N ILE A 123 -10.89 0.77 5.56
CA ILE A 123 -10.66 1.52 6.80
C ILE A 123 -9.29 1.10 7.32
N ALA A 124 -8.41 2.08 7.48
CA ALA A 124 -7.10 1.90 8.10
C ALA A 124 -7.12 2.45 9.54
N GLN A 125 -6.27 1.90 10.39
CA GLN A 125 -6.05 2.40 11.73
C GLN A 125 -4.95 3.46 11.72
N LEU A 126 -5.17 4.53 12.48
CA LEU A 126 -4.19 5.58 12.72
C LEU A 126 -3.66 5.45 14.14
N THR A 127 -2.34 5.36 14.28
CA THR A 127 -1.67 5.25 15.57
C THR A 127 -0.43 6.16 15.63
N ASP A 128 0.19 6.24 16.81
CA ASP A 128 1.49 6.90 17.01
C ASP A 128 1.55 8.35 16.55
N PHE A 129 0.54 9.13 16.97
CA PHE A 129 0.52 10.57 16.71
C PHE A 129 1.57 11.27 17.57
N GLN A 130 2.79 11.41 17.06
CA GLN A 130 3.88 12.15 17.72
C GLN A 130 4.64 12.99 16.70
N ASP A 131 5.00 14.23 17.11
CA ASP A 131 5.92 15.11 16.38
C ASP A 131 5.65 15.22 14.86
N ASN A 132 4.39 15.38 14.48
CA ASN A 132 3.98 15.40 13.07
C ASN A 132 4.22 14.08 12.32
N GLN A 133 4.25 12.96 13.01
CA GLN A 133 4.29 11.62 12.45
C GLN A 133 3.06 10.82 12.88
N PHE A 134 2.61 9.93 12.05
CA PHE A 134 1.59 8.96 12.41
C PHE A 134 1.78 7.67 11.61
N SER A 135 1.31 6.57 12.17
CA SER A 135 1.31 5.26 11.52
C SER A 135 -0.06 4.96 10.95
N VAL A 136 -0.09 4.40 9.76
CA VAL A 136 -1.30 3.93 9.10
C VAL A 136 -1.18 2.43 8.86
N GLU A 137 -2.13 1.66 9.37
CA GLU A 137 -2.19 0.22 9.14
C GLU A 137 -3.55 -0.17 8.58
N GLY A 138 -3.57 -0.94 7.51
CA GLY A 138 -4.80 -1.41 6.89
C GLY A 138 -4.59 -2.61 5.99
N GLU A 139 -5.70 -3.28 5.67
CA GLU A 139 -5.74 -4.43 4.77
C GLU A 139 -6.75 -4.22 3.67
N PHE A 140 -6.45 -4.74 2.49
CA PHE A 140 -7.40 -4.77 1.39
C PHE A 140 -7.16 -5.97 0.47
N GLY A 141 -8.21 -6.40 -0.21
CA GLY A 141 -8.14 -7.48 -1.20
C GLY A 141 -8.09 -6.94 -2.62
N ILE A 142 -7.16 -7.45 -3.43
CA ILE A 142 -7.00 -7.03 -4.84
C ILE A 142 -7.72 -7.99 -5.81
N LEU A 143 -8.01 -9.21 -5.39
CA LEU A 143 -8.59 -10.25 -6.24
C LEU A 143 -10.06 -10.48 -5.94
#